data_f856dd5781e5cf94209e7ae373d9b499
#
_entry.id   f856dd5781e5cf94209e7ae373d9b499
#
_cell.length_a   1.000
_cell.length_b   1.000
_cell.length_c   1.000
_cell.angle_alpha   90.00
_cell.angle_beta   90.00
_cell.angle_gamma   90.00
#
_symmetry.space_group_name_H-M   'P 1'
#
loop_
_entity.id
_entity.type
_entity.pdbx_description
1 polymer ?
#
loop_
_entity_poly.entity_id
_entity_poly.type
_entity_poly.pdbx_seq_one_letter_code
_entity_poly.pdbx_strand_id
1 'polypeptide(L)'
;MAIKFTQTSLDKIEKIIQESGYVIRYERGNFQSGYCILQAKKVVVLNKFFQIEGKINTLIDLMPQLIINFDALTHDSQKLYDEVMATAKEK
;
A
#
# COMPACT_ATOMS: atom_id res chain seq x y z
N MET A 1 10.69 9.94 -9.48
CA MET A 1 11.35 8.64 -9.66
C MET A 1 10.30 7.55 -9.76
N ALA A 2 10.42 6.64 -10.70
CA ALA A 2 9.42 5.61 -10.92
C ALA A 2 9.59 4.44 -9.95
N ILE A 3 8.47 3.94 -9.45
CA ILE A 3 8.46 2.76 -8.59
C ILE A 3 8.52 1.52 -9.49
N LYS A 4 9.44 0.61 -9.20
CA LYS A 4 9.58 -0.63 -9.96
C LYS A 4 8.52 -1.63 -9.52
N PHE A 5 7.99 -2.40 -10.47
CA PHE A 5 6.99 -3.43 -10.17
C PHE A 5 7.68 -4.77 -9.89
N THR A 6 8.32 -4.85 -8.75
CA THR A 6 9.05 -6.04 -8.30
C THR A 6 8.53 -6.48 -6.94
N GLN A 7 8.82 -7.74 -6.58
CA GLN A 7 8.47 -8.24 -5.26
C GLN A 7 9.14 -7.42 -4.15
N THR A 8 10.37 -7.00 -4.38
CA THR A 8 11.08 -6.15 -3.41
C THR A 8 10.35 -4.84 -3.17
N SER A 9 9.90 -4.19 -4.24
CA SER A 9 9.13 -2.94 -4.11
C SER A 9 7.81 -3.17 -3.39
N LEU A 10 7.12 -4.27 -3.71
CA LEU A 10 5.88 -4.62 -3.05
C LEU A 10 6.09 -4.80 -1.54
N ASP A 11 7.13 -5.54 -1.15
CA ASP A 11 7.45 -5.77 0.25
C ASP A 11 7.72 -4.46 0.99
N LYS A 12 8.42 -3.54 0.35
CA LYS A 12 8.75 -2.25 0.96
C LYS A 12 7.51 -1.37 1.12
N ILE A 13 6.61 -1.38 0.14
CA ILE A 13 5.36 -0.62 0.23
C ILE A 13 4.47 -1.20 1.33
N GLU A 14 4.37 -2.52 1.40
CA GLU A 14 3.62 -3.19 2.47
C GLU A 14 4.19 -2.82 3.84
N LYS A 15 5.51 -2.71 3.94
CA LYS A 15 6.16 -2.35 5.19
C LYS A 15 5.73 -0.98 5.70
N ILE A 16 5.57 0.00 4.80
CA ILE A 16 5.09 1.33 5.18
C ILE A 16 3.75 1.21 5.91
N ILE A 17 2.84 0.44 5.33
CA ILE A 17 1.50 0.27 5.87
C ILE A 17 1.55 -0.45 7.21
N GLN A 18 2.38 -1.50 7.30
CA GLN A 18 2.53 -2.27 8.53
C GLN A 18 3.15 -1.44 9.65
N GLU A 19 4.13 -0.60 9.33
CA GLU A 19 4.78 0.28 10.33
C GLU A 19 3.81 1.30 10.90
N SER A 20 2.74 1.61 10.17
CA SER A 20 1.71 2.53 10.64
C SER A 20 0.59 1.83 11.41
N GLY A 21 0.76 0.54 11.71
CA GLY A 21 -0.17 -0.20 12.53
C GLY A 21 -1.26 -0.94 11.77
N TYR A 22 -1.22 -0.94 10.44
CA TYR A 22 -2.19 -1.67 9.64
C TYR A 22 -1.75 -3.11 9.41
N VAL A 23 -2.73 -3.99 9.25
CA VAL A 23 -2.51 -5.37 8.82
C VAL A 23 -2.97 -5.49 7.37
N ILE A 24 -2.16 -6.14 6.55
CA ILE A 24 -2.49 -6.38 5.15
C ILE A 24 -2.91 -7.83 5.00
N ARG A 25 -4.08 -8.05 4.39
CA ARG A 25 -4.61 -9.38 4.12
C ARG A 25 -4.87 -9.53 2.63
N TYR A 26 -4.52 -10.68 2.09
CA TYR A 26 -4.83 -11.04 0.71
C TYR A 26 -5.92 -12.08 0.73
N GLU A 27 -7.08 -11.73 0.20
CA GLU A 27 -8.24 -12.60 0.25
C GLU A 27 -8.95 -12.65 -1.10
N ARG A 28 -9.70 -13.71 -1.30
CA ARG A 28 -10.62 -13.83 -2.43
C ARG A 28 -11.81 -12.92 -2.14
N GLY A 29 -12.25 -12.14 -3.15
CA GLY A 29 -13.41 -11.31 -2.95
C GLY A 29 -13.84 -10.56 -4.19
N ASN A 30 -15.07 -10.08 -4.18
CA ASN A 30 -15.64 -9.27 -5.25
C ASN A 30 -15.52 -7.79 -4.90
N PHE A 31 -14.29 -7.32 -4.75
CA PHE A 31 -14.05 -5.91 -4.46
C PHE A 31 -14.08 -5.13 -5.77
N GLN A 32 -15.02 -4.18 -5.92
CA GLN A 32 -15.10 -3.37 -7.13
C GLN A 32 -13.78 -2.68 -7.46
N SER A 33 -13.12 -2.15 -6.43
CA SER A 33 -11.84 -1.45 -6.61
C SER A 33 -10.64 -2.34 -6.37
N GLY A 34 -10.84 -3.63 -6.10
CA GLY A 34 -9.75 -4.56 -5.85
C GLY A 34 -9.23 -4.54 -4.42
N TYR A 35 -9.79 -3.71 -3.56
CA TYR A 35 -9.36 -3.62 -2.17
C TYR A 35 -10.51 -3.16 -1.27
N CYS A 36 -10.31 -3.34 0.04
CA CYS A 36 -11.23 -2.85 1.06
C CYS A 36 -10.39 -2.37 2.24
N ILE A 37 -10.75 -1.22 2.82
CA ILE A 37 -10.07 -0.68 3.99
C ILE A 37 -11.05 -0.67 5.16
N LEU A 38 -10.67 -1.38 6.24
CA LEU A 38 -11.44 -1.40 7.48
C LEU A 38 -10.72 -0.48 8.48
N GLN A 39 -11.01 0.80 8.42
CA GLN A 39 -10.28 1.81 9.19
C GLN A 39 -10.31 1.58 10.69
N ALA A 40 -11.47 1.21 11.24
CA ALA A 40 -11.62 0.99 12.68
C ALA A 40 -10.71 -0.12 13.19
N LYS A 41 -10.43 -1.12 12.37
CA LYS A 41 -9.58 -2.26 12.72
C LYS A 41 -8.17 -2.13 12.16
N LYS A 42 -7.91 -1.09 11.38
CA LYS A 42 -6.65 -0.88 10.67
C LYS A 42 -6.25 -2.11 9.84
N VAL A 43 -7.17 -2.58 9.02
CA VAL A 43 -6.95 -3.72 8.13
C VAL A 43 -7.15 -3.27 6.69
N VAL A 44 -6.21 -3.65 5.84
CA VAL A 44 -6.31 -3.46 4.39
C VAL A 44 -6.45 -4.83 3.76
N VAL A 45 -7.52 -5.03 2.97
CA VAL A 45 -7.77 -6.30 2.30
C VAL A 45 -7.58 -6.09 0.80
N LEU A 46 -6.75 -6.94 0.19
CA LEU A 46 -6.45 -6.90 -1.23
C LEU A 46 -6.88 -8.19 -1.89
N ASN A 47 -7.22 -8.11 -3.18
CA ASN A 47 -7.53 -9.30 -3.96
C ASN A 47 -6.26 -10.13 -4.15
N LYS A 48 -6.26 -11.36 -3.64
CA LYS A 48 -5.07 -12.22 -3.69
C LYS A 48 -4.71 -12.66 -5.10
N PHE A 49 -5.62 -12.52 -6.05
CA PHE A 49 -5.36 -12.93 -7.44
C PHE A 49 -4.67 -11.86 -8.27
N PHE A 50 -4.47 -10.65 -7.72
CA PHE A 50 -3.68 -9.65 -8.42
C PHE A 50 -2.24 -10.12 -8.55
N GLN A 51 -1.62 -9.79 -9.69
CA GLN A 51 -0.20 -9.98 -9.87
C GLN A 51 0.55 -8.83 -9.19
N ILE A 52 1.88 -8.92 -9.14
CA ILE A 52 2.70 -7.94 -8.43
C ILE A 52 2.39 -6.51 -8.89
N GLU A 53 2.30 -6.28 -10.20
CA GLU A 53 1.99 -4.96 -10.73
C GLU A 53 0.63 -4.46 -10.22
N GLY A 54 -0.38 -5.31 -10.27
CA GLY A 54 -1.70 -4.96 -9.78
C GLY A 54 -1.72 -4.67 -8.30
N LYS A 55 -0.98 -5.46 -7.51
CA LYS A 55 -0.87 -5.22 -6.06
C LYS A 55 -0.22 -3.88 -5.77
N ILE A 56 0.88 -3.57 -6.45
CA ILE A 56 1.61 -2.32 -6.24
C ILE A 56 0.74 -1.13 -6.63
N ASN A 57 0.10 -1.18 -7.80
CA ASN A 57 -0.77 -0.10 -8.25
C ASN A 57 -1.93 0.12 -7.28
N THR A 58 -2.52 -0.96 -6.77
CA THR A 58 -3.61 -0.87 -5.80
C THR A 58 -3.13 -0.22 -4.50
N LEU A 59 -1.95 -0.63 -4.01
CA LEU A 59 -1.39 -0.04 -2.79
C LEU A 59 -1.07 1.44 -2.97
N ILE A 60 -0.58 1.84 -4.14
CA ILE A 60 -0.33 3.25 -4.43
C ILE A 60 -1.64 4.03 -4.41
N ASP A 61 -2.69 3.49 -5.05
CA ASP A 61 -3.99 4.16 -5.12
C ASP A 61 -4.64 4.34 -3.75
N LEU A 62 -4.50 3.34 -2.88
CA LEU A 62 -5.17 3.40 -1.57
C LEU A 62 -4.35 4.13 -0.51
N MET A 63 -3.04 4.32 -0.73
CA MET A 63 -2.17 4.92 0.27
C MET A 63 -2.68 6.28 0.79
N PRO A 64 -3.17 7.20 -0.05
CA PRO A 64 -3.67 8.48 0.45
C PRO A 64 -4.89 8.36 1.36
N GLN A 65 -5.57 7.21 1.34
CA GLN A 65 -6.75 6.99 2.20
C GLN A 65 -6.38 6.45 3.57
N LEU A 66 -5.12 6.04 3.75
CA LEU A 66 -4.67 5.47 5.02
C LEU A 66 -4.15 6.56 5.95
N ILE A 67 -4.27 6.30 7.24
CA ILE A 67 -3.72 7.19 8.28
C ILE A 67 -2.29 6.70 8.55
N ILE A 68 -1.34 7.30 7.86
CA ILE A 68 0.07 6.90 7.95
C ILE A 68 0.78 7.81 8.97
N ASN A 69 1.41 7.19 9.96
CA ASN A 69 2.21 7.91 10.94
C ASN A 69 3.65 8.01 10.40
N PHE A 70 3.92 9.10 9.67
CA PHE A 70 5.21 9.29 8.99
C PHE A 70 6.38 9.21 9.98
N ASP A 71 6.22 9.77 11.17
CA ASP A 71 7.30 9.80 12.16
C ASP A 71 7.65 8.41 12.70
N ALA A 72 6.71 7.47 12.63
CA ALA A 72 6.94 6.09 13.07
C ALA A 72 7.61 5.24 11.99
N LEU A 73 7.72 5.75 10.77
CA LEU A 73 8.34 4.99 9.68
C LEU A 73 9.86 5.02 9.79
N THR A 74 10.49 3.92 9.33
CA THR A 74 11.94 3.92 9.17
C THR A 74 12.33 4.93 8.10
N HIS A 75 13.61 5.32 8.08
CA HIS A 75 14.10 6.31 7.12
C HIS A 75 13.85 5.87 5.67
N ASP A 76 14.11 4.61 5.36
CA ASP A 76 13.86 4.09 4.01
C ASP A 76 12.39 4.10 3.66
N SER A 77 11.53 3.77 4.63
CA SER A 77 10.08 3.80 4.41
C SER A 77 9.58 5.23 4.20
N GLN A 78 10.16 6.21 4.90
CA GLN A 78 9.79 7.61 4.70
C GLN A 78 10.09 8.07 3.28
N LYS A 79 11.25 7.72 2.76
CA LYS A 79 11.61 8.06 1.38
C LYS A 79 10.67 7.43 0.37
N LEU A 80 10.38 6.16 0.56
CA LEU A 80 9.48 5.45 -0.35
C LEU A 80 8.06 5.99 -0.24
N TYR A 81 7.61 6.32 0.95
CA TYR A 81 6.29 6.90 1.14
C TYR A 81 6.13 8.19 0.33
N ASP A 82 7.15 9.05 0.34
CA ASP A 82 7.12 10.29 -0.45
C ASP A 82 6.98 9.97 -1.94
N GLU A 83 7.70 8.96 -2.44
CA GLU A 83 7.61 8.53 -3.84
C GLU A 83 6.24 7.97 -4.17
N VAL A 84 5.67 7.18 -3.28
CA VAL A 84 4.34 6.58 -3.46
C VAL A 84 3.29 7.70 -3.54
N MET A 85 3.36 8.67 -2.65
CA MET A 85 2.39 9.76 -2.63
C MET A 85 2.52 10.64 -3.86
N ALA A 86 3.75 10.89 -4.32
CA ALA A 86 3.96 11.65 -5.56
C ALA A 86 3.36 10.91 -6.76
N THR A 87 3.54 9.58 -6.81
CA THR A 87 2.99 8.77 -7.89
C THR A 87 1.45 8.77 -7.85
N ALA A 88 0.86 8.69 -6.65
CA ALA A 88 -0.58 8.71 -6.50
C ALA A 88 -1.20 10.03 -6.99
N LYS A 89 -0.49 11.13 -6.80
CA LYS A 89 -0.96 12.45 -7.25
C LYS A 89 -0.92 12.61 -8.77
N GLU A 90 -0.08 11.82 -9.44
CA GLU A 90 0.05 11.89 -10.91
C GLU A 90 -1.07 11.13 -11.63
N LYS A 91 -1.87 10.37 -10.93
CA LYS A 91 -2.95 9.56 -11.52
C LYS A 91 -4.26 10.31 -11.69
#